data_cb19bad2887d337c2b730b6011766557
#
_entry.id   cb19bad2887d337c2b730b6011766557
#
_cell.length_a   1.000
_cell.length_b   1.000
_cell.length_c   1.000
_cell.angle_alpha   90.00
_cell.angle_beta   90.00
_cell.angle_gamma   90.00
#
_symmetry.space_group_name_H-M   'P 1'
#
loop_
_entity.id
_entity.type
_entity.pdbx_description
1 polymer ?
#
loop_
_entity_poly.entity_id
_entity_poly.type
_entity_poly.pdbx_seq_one_letter_code
_entity_poly.pdbx_strand_id
1 'polypeptide(L)'
;MVVLSDCTECEHFCDDGNPHTCCCKAFPDSIPRKWYFEGRPREVKQCNNGIGFKPERNEDLDMAESINPPKLGKLEYLEGPEKIHCWHGELEGSELGFDIILETSKLDQADEDFIAKIIQNWKAYEEKALADLREKLTSEPDLFGLSKEDTERLSKQNSLPFGCPQFTFYEKREWAIIFLENEMGIGEPFGISVNYDGDELIGVDDLSDSEEID
;
A
#
# COMPACT_ATOMS: atom_id res chain seq x y z
N MET A 1 0.30 12.42 22.94
CA MET A 1 0.59 12.87 21.55
C MET A 1 2.04 13.35 21.53
N VAL A 2 2.92 12.66 20.83
CA VAL A 2 4.31 13.11 20.66
C VAL A 2 4.28 14.00 19.41
N VAL A 3 4.55 15.27 19.57
CA VAL A 3 4.71 16.19 18.42
C VAL A 3 6.17 16.05 17.99
N LEU A 4 6.38 15.44 16.84
CA LEU A 4 7.69 15.41 16.20
C LEU A 4 8.00 16.83 15.69
N SER A 5 9.24 17.26 15.87
CA SER A 5 9.68 18.58 15.39
C SER A 5 9.96 18.50 13.89
N ASP A 6 9.57 19.51 13.11
CA ASP A 6 9.96 19.63 11.69
C ASP A 6 11.50 19.54 11.49
N CYS A 7 12.28 19.81 12.53
CA CYS A 7 13.74 19.71 12.46
C CYS A 7 14.23 18.28 12.18
N THR A 8 13.50 17.25 12.63
CA THR A 8 13.87 15.84 12.40
C THR A 8 13.68 15.42 10.95
N GLU A 9 12.92 16.16 10.17
CA GLU A 9 12.67 15.93 8.74
C GLU A 9 13.57 16.79 7.83
N CYS A 10 14.59 17.43 8.41
CA CYS A 10 15.48 18.32 7.67
C CYS A 10 16.80 17.60 7.31
N GLU A 11 17.25 17.63 6.05
CA GLU A 11 18.53 17.05 5.61
C GLU A 11 19.76 17.57 6.36
N HIS A 12 19.57 18.67 7.09
CA HIS A 12 20.62 19.28 7.90
C HIS A 12 20.63 18.79 9.35
N PHE A 13 19.66 17.96 9.73
CA PHE A 13 19.60 17.36 11.06
C PHE A 13 20.74 16.36 11.23
N CYS A 14 21.35 16.37 12.39
CA CYS A 14 22.41 15.41 12.73
C CYS A 14 21.90 14.54 13.88
N ASP A 15 21.64 13.28 13.61
CA ASP A 15 21.37 12.29 14.65
C ASP A 15 22.71 11.67 15.07
N ASP A 16 23.21 12.07 16.25
CA ASP A 16 24.42 11.51 16.84
C ASP A 16 24.13 10.34 17.80
N GLY A 17 22.86 9.85 17.80
CA GLY A 17 22.39 8.79 18.68
C GLY A 17 22.25 9.20 20.14
N ASN A 18 22.45 10.48 20.47
CA ASN A 18 22.31 11.00 21.83
C ASN A 18 20.94 11.70 21.99
N PRO A 19 19.99 11.13 22.74
CA PRO A 19 18.65 11.69 22.87
C PRO A 19 18.62 13.08 23.58
N HIS A 20 19.74 13.55 24.08
CA HIS A 20 19.85 14.81 24.78
C HIS A 20 20.49 15.93 23.95
N THR A 21 21.07 15.63 22.80
CA THR A 21 21.77 16.58 21.94
C THR A 21 21.24 16.51 20.51
N CYS A 22 20.15 17.23 20.24
CA CYS A 22 19.72 17.45 18.86
C CYS A 22 20.54 18.59 18.25
N CYS A 23 21.25 18.33 17.16
CA CYS A 23 21.99 19.34 16.42
C CYS A 23 21.64 19.31 14.93
N CYS A 24 22.02 20.38 14.23
CA CYS A 24 21.91 20.45 12.78
C CYS A 24 22.95 21.45 12.22
N LYS A 25 23.11 21.51 10.91
CA LYS A 25 24.04 22.47 10.31
C LYS A 25 23.77 23.94 10.69
N ALA A 26 22.50 24.32 10.94
CA ALA A 26 22.14 25.66 11.39
C ALA A 26 22.49 25.87 12.86
N PHE A 27 22.46 24.84 13.70
CA PHE A 27 22.75 24.83 15.11
C PHE A 27 23.73 23.69 15.44
N PRO A 28 25.03 23.85 15.14
CA PRO A 28 25.98 22.73 15.22
C PRO A 28 26.26 22.28 16.68
N ASP A 29 26.12 23.15 17.65
CA ASP A 29 26.34 22.78 19.06
C ASP A 29 25.09 22.12 19.67
N SER A 30 23.92 22.69 19.46
CA SER A 30 22.62 22.17 19.88
C SER A 30 21.49 23.05 19.33
N ILE A 31 20.40 22.44 18.89
CA ILE A 31 19.16 23.14 18.51
C ILE A 31 18.53 23.68 19.83
N PRO A 32 18.28 24.99 19.96
CA PRO A 32 17.62 25.51 21.14
C PRO A 32 16.28 24.85 21.39
N ARG A 33 16.03 24.38 22.63
CA ARG A 33 14.83 23.60 22.97
C ARG A 33 13.52 24.28 22.55
N LYS A 34 13.46 25.62 22.73
CA LYS A 34 12.30 26.39 22.28
C LYS A 34 12.11 26.32 20.75
N TRP A 35 13.21 26.43 20.00
CA TRP A 35 13.18 26.31 18.55
C TRP A 35 12.77 24.91 18.10
N TYR A 36 13.30 23.88 18.76
CA TYR A 36 13.00 22.48 18.44
C TYR A 36 11.51 22.14 18.61
N PHE A 37 10.83 22.65 19.64
CA PHE A 37 9.43 22.32 19.93
C PHE A 37 8.42 23.36 19.45
N GLU A 38 8.78 24.62 19.34
CA GLU A 38 7.87 25.72 19.00
C GLU A 38 8.25 26.44 17.71
N GLY A 39 9.45 26.18 17.20
CA GLY A 39 9.93 26.76 15.95
C GLY A 39 9.16 26.20 14.75
N ARG A 40 9.08 26.98 13.70
CA ARG A 40 8.47 26.60 12.44
C ARG A 40 9.49 26.74 11.32
N PRO A 41 10.45 25.83 11.23
CA PRO A 41 11.57 25.93 10.31
C PRO A 41 11.13 25.99 8.86
N ARG A 42 9.99 25.37 8.50
CA ARG A 42 9.40 25.41 7.14
C ARG A 42 8.86 26.81 6.76
N GLU A 43 8.46 27.61 7.76
CA GLU A 43 7.84 28.93 7.53
C GLU A 43 8.86 30.07 7.45
N VAL A 44 10.13 29.83 7.81
CA VAL A 44 11.16 30.84 7.85
C VAL A 44 12.18 30.68 6.74
N LYS A 45 12.66 31.80 6.22
CA LYS A 45 13.69 31.79 5.17
C LYS A 45 15.02 31.17 5.61
N GLN A 46 15.35 31.34 6.92
CA GLN A 46 16.56 30.82 7.52
C GLN A 46 16.28 30.45 8.97
N CYS A 47 16.78 29.31 9.42
CA CYS A 47 16.74 28.91 10.82
C CYS A 47 17.80 29.62 11.63
N ASN A 48 19.07 29.52 11.20
CA ASN A 48 20.25 30.18 11.78
C ASN A 48 21.44 30.10 10.81
N ASN A 49 22.45 30.98 11.00
CA ASN A 49 23.71 30.97 10.24
C ASN A 49 23.56 30.97 8.72
N GLY A 50 22.48 31.57 8.20
CA GLY A 50 22.22 31.56 6.75
C GLY A 50 21.67 30.22 6.19
N ILE A 51 21.41 29.23 7.04
CA ILE A 51 20.91 27.91 6.68
C ILE A 51 19.41 27.89 6.96
N GLY A 52 18.62 27.56 5.94
CA GLY A 52 17.18 27.35 6.01
C GLY A 52 16.83 25.88 6.22
N PHE A 53 15.55 25.61 6.41
CA PHE A 53 15.01 24.26 6.38
C PHE A 53 15.15 23.70 4.97
N LYS A 54 15.55 22.44 4.87
CA LYS A 54 15.54 21.68 3.63
C LYS A 54 15.07 20.27 3.97
N PRO A 55 13.91 19.82 3.46
CA PRO A 55 13.37 18.52 3.79
C PRO A 55 14.36 17.40 3.44
N GLU A 56 14.49 16.43 4.29
CA GLU A 56 15.32 15.25 4.07
C GLU A 56 14.76 14.39 2.92
N ARG A 57 13.43 14.36 2.80
CA ARG A 57 12.74 13.84 1.63
C ARG A 57 12.62 14.95 0.60
N ASN A 58 12.97 14.66 -0.63
CA ASN A 58 12.61 15.53 -1.75
C ASN A 58 11.09 15.69 -1.73
N GLU A 59 10.58 16.87 -1.34
CA GLU A 59 9.15 17.21 -1.53
C GLU A 59 8.78 17.21 -3.03
N ASP A 60 9.77 17.17 -3.92
CA ASP A 60 9.58 16.89 -5.34
C ASP A 60 9.12 15.43 -5.60
N LEU A 61 9.25 14.52 -4.59
CA LEU A 61 8.67 13.16 -4.64
C LEU A 61 7.22 13.12 -4.10
N ASP A 62 6.79 14.13 -3.34
CA ASP A 62 5.40 14.25 -2.85
C ASP A 62 4.44 14.92 -3.86
N MET A 63 4.93 15.32 -5.01
CA MET A 63 4.11 15.49 -6.20
C MET A 63 4.06 14.11 -6.88
N ALA A 64 3.24 13.23 -6.35
CA ALA A 64 2.96 11.95 -7.00
C ALA A 64 2.72 12.24 -8.48
N GLU A 65 3.61 11.74 -9.33
CA GLU A 65 3.43 11.88 -10.77
C GLU A 65 2.08 11.27 -11.09
N SER A 66 1.13 12.08 -11.52
CA SER A 66 -0.18 11.59 -11.84
C SER A 66 -0.36 11.59 -13.35
N ILE A 67 -0.89 10.50 -13.85
CA ILE A 67 -1.29 10.34 -15.24
C ILE A 67 -2.78 10.08 -15.32
N ASN A 68 -3.35 10.26 -16.51
CA ASN A 68 -4.77 10.03 -16.69
C ASN A 68 -5.00 9.21 -17.98
N PRO A 69 -4.68 7.90 -17.96
CA PRO A 69 -4.97 7.01 -19.07
C PRO A 69 -6.48 6.99 -19.34
N PRO A 70 -6.91 7.07 -20.62
CA PRO A 70 -8.32 7.25 -20.97
C PRO A 70 -9.27 6.16 -20.41
N LYS A 71 -8.76 4.97 -20.14
CA LYS A 71 -9.55 3.81 -19.70
C LYS A 71 -9.48 3.56 -18.20
N LEU A 72 -8.44 4.04 -17.53
CA LEU A 72 -8.15 3.74 -16.12
C LEU A 72 -8.45 4.93 -15.19
N GLY A 73 -8.70 6.13 -15.75
CA GLY A 73 -8.89 7.34 -14.97
C GLY A 73 -7.58 7.89 -14.42
N LYS A 74 -7.66 8.64 -13.33
CA LYS A 74 -6.48 9.21 -12.67
C LYS A 74 -5.72 8.11 -11.94
N LEU A 75 -4.42 8.01 -12.24
CA LEU A 75 -3.49 7.16 -11.52
C LEU A 75 -2.43 8.04 -10.84
N GLU A 76 -2.09 7.72 -9.61
CA GLU A 76 -1.03 8.35 -8.82
C GLU A 76 0.15 7.39 -8.72
N TYR A 77 1.34 7.87 -9.07
CA TYR A 77 2.56 7.07 -9.02
C TYR A 77 3.13 7.06 -7.61
N LEU A 78 3.48 5.88 -7.13
CA LEU A 78 4.19 5.64 -5.89
C LEU A 78 5.45 4.81 -6.19
N GLU A 79 6.61 5.33 -5.82
CA GLU A 79 7.86 4.57 -5.93
C GLU A 79 7.97 3.61 -4.74
N GLY A 80 7.97 2.33 -5.05
CA GLY A 80 8.18 1.27 -4.05
C GLY A 80 9.67 0.99 -3.82
N PRO A 81 10.00 0.17 -2.81
CA PRO A 81 11.36 -0.32 -2.59
C PRO A 81 11.82 -1.22 -3.74
N GLU A 82 13.13 -1.42 -3.87
CA GLU A 82 13.76 -2.39 -4.79
C GLU A 82 13.38 -2.23 -6.28
N LYS A 83 13.05 -0.99 -6.72
CA LYS A 83 12.59 -0.68 -8.08
C LYS A 83 11.20 -1.23 -8.43
N ILE A 84 10.38 -1.47 -7.44
CA ILE A 84 8.95 -1.70 -7.65
C ILE A 84 8.29 -0.35 -7.92
N HIS A 85 7.49 -0.30 -8.97
CA HIS A 85 6.74 0.89 -9.38
C HIS A 85 5.26 0.62 -9.23
N CYS A 86 4.57 1.42 -8.44
CA CYS A 86 3.14 1.27 -8.16
C CYS A 86 2.36 2.45 -8.74
N TRP A 87 1.28 2.16 -9.44
CA TRP A 87 0.29 3.13 -9.87
C TRP A 87 -1.01 2.87 -9.14
N HIS A 88 -1.41 3.81 -8.29
CA HIS A 88 -2.66 3.73 -7.54
C HIS A 88 -3.80 4.42 -8.27
N GLY A 89 -4.95 3.77 -8.36
CA GLY A 89 -6.19 4.31 -8.90
C GLY A 89 -7.39 4.04 -8.03
N GLU A 90 -8.47 4.81 -8.22
CA GLU A 90 -9.74 4.64 -7.52
C GLU A 90 -10.77 3.93 -8.41
N LEU A 91 -11.60 3.08 -7.82
CA LEU A 91 -12.73 2.46 -8.50
C LEU A 91 -13.90 3.44 -8.53
N GLU A 92 -14.39 3.77 -9.74
CA GLU A 92 -15.46 4.74 -9.93
C GLU A 92 -16.70 4.40 -9.10
N GLY A 93 -17.14 5.33 -8.28
CA GLY A 93 -18.34 5.19 -7.43
C GLY A 93 -18.15 4.26 -6.22
N SER A 94 -16.90 4.01 -5.81
CA SER A 94 -16.52 3.21 -4.65
C SER A 94 -15.47 3.96 -3.81
N GLU A 95 -15.33 3.57 -2.56
CA GLU A 95 -14.19 3.94 -1.69
C GLU A 95 -13.00 2.98 -1.86
N LEU A 96 -13.12 1.98 -2.75
CA LEU A 96 -12.08 1.01 -3.02
C LEU A 96 -11.12 1.52 -4.08
N GLY A 97 -9.85 1.21 -3.91
CA GLY A 97 -8.79 1.47 -4.86
C GLY A 97 -8.33 0.22 -5.61
N PHE A 98 -7.41 0.44 -6.55
CA PHE A 98 -6.65 -0.62 -7.19
C PHE A 98 -5.21 -0.17 -7.41
N ASP A 99 -4.30 -1.13 -7.45
CA ASP A 99 -2.89 -0.90 -7.67
C ASP A 99 -2.40 -1.64 -8.92
N ILE A 100 -1.50 -1.02 -9.67
CA ILE A 100 -0.79 -1.63 -10.78
C ILE A 100 0.69 -1.65 -10.41
N ILE A 101 1.24 -2.83 -10.18
CA ILE A 101 2.62 -3.04 -9.71
C ILE A 101 3.45 -3.57 -10.88
N LEU A 102 4.50 -2.83 -11.25
CA LEU A 102 5.35 -3.12 -12.40
C LEU A 102 6.84 -3.04 -12.03
N GLU A 103 7.68 -3.69 -12.82
CA GLU A 103 9.15 -3.56 -12.71
C GLU A 103 9.67 -2.25 -13.32
N THR A 104 8.83 -1.50 -14.04
CA THR A 104 9.18 -0.21 -14.66
C THR A 104 8.13 0.84 -14.32
N SER A 105 8.54 2.11 -14.32
CA SER A 105 7.64 3.24 -14.11
C SER A 105 6.66 3.50 -15.27
N LYS A 106 6.71 2.71 -16.34
CA LYS A 106 5.86 2.86 -17.51
C LYS A 106 4.75 1.83 -17.51
N LEU A 107 3.54 2.25 -17.88
CA LEU A 107 2.37 1.37 -18.01
C LEU A 107 2.40 0.46 -19.27
N ASP A 108 3.45 0.52 -20.10
CA ASP A 108 3.54 -0.25 -21.33
C ASP A 108 3.60 -1.77 -21.14
N GLN A 109 3.87 -2.22 -19.93
CA GLN A 109 3.82 -3.64 -19.53
C GLN A 109 2.44 -4.10 -19.06
N ALA A 110 1.54 -3.15 -18.74
CA ALA A 110 0.18 -3.45 -18.29
C ALA A 110 -0.78 -3.57 -19.48
N ASP A 111 -1.71 -4.53 -19.41
CA ASP A 111 -2.83 -4.62 -20.34
C ASP A 111 -3.96 -3.69 -19.89
N GLU A 112 -3.91 -2.40 -20.31
CA GLU A 112 -4.90 -1.39 -19.91
C GLU A 112 -6.34 -1.77 -20.26
N ASP A 113 -6.58 -2.50 -21.37
CA ASP A 113 -7.92 -2.95 -21.74
C ASP A 113 -8.44 -4.01 -20.78
N PHE A 114 -7.57 -4.90 -20.37
CA PHE A 114 -7.90 -5.94 -19.41
C PHE A 114 -8.17 -5.36 -18.02
N ILE A 115 -7.31 -4.47 -17.54
CA ILE A 115 -7.50 -3.78 -16.25
C ILE A 115 -8.82 -3.02 -16.26
N ALA A 116 -9.09 -2.22 -17.31
CA ALA A 116 -10.33 -1.46 -17.45
C ALA A 116 -11.57 -2.36 -17.42
N LYS A 117 -11.52 -3.53 -18.07
CA LYS A 117 -12.61 -4.53 -18.04
C LYS A 117 -12.91 -4.98 -16.60
N ILE A 118 -11.87 -5.25 -15.80
CA ILE A 118 -12.02 -5.73 -14.42
C ILE A 118 -12.55 -4.60 -13.53
N ILE A 119 -11.94 -3.43 -13.53
CA ILE A 119 -12.33 -2.33 -12.66
C ILE A 119 -13.76 -1.80 -12.94
N GLN A 120 -14.20 -1.84 -14.20
CA GLN A 120 -15.59 -1.49 -14.56
C GLN A 120 -16.61 -2.54 -14.09
N ASN A 121 -16.20 -3.76 -13.87
CA ASN A 121 -17.04 -4.88 -13.44
C ASN A 121 -16.58 -5.46 -12.09
N TRP A 122 -15.91 -4.68 -11.27
CA TRP A 122 -15.22 -5.12 -10.07
C TRP A 122 -16.07 -5.98 -9.12
N LYS A 123 -17.37 -5.66 -8.97
CA LYS A 123 -18.31 -6.44 -8.13
C LYS A 123 -18.48 -7.89 -8.61
N ALA A 124 -18.55 -8.09 -9.93
CA ALA A 124 -18.66 -9.44 -10.47
C ALA A 124 -17.36 -10.24 -10.29
N TYR A 125 -16.22 -9.56 -10.36
CA TYR A 125 -14.92 -10.19 -10.10
C TYR A 125 -14.69 -10.46 -8.61
N GLU A 126 -15.15 -9.59 -7.72
CA GLU A 126 -15.18 -9.84 -6.28
C GLU A 126 -16.04 -11.06 -5.94
N GLU A 127 -17.27 -11.14 -6.47
CA GLU A 127 -18.15 -12.29 -6.28
C GLU A 127 -17.52 -13.60 -6.79
N LYS A 128 -16.86 -13.54 -7.95
CA LYS A 128 -16.10 -14.68 -8.49
C LYS A 128 -14.98 -15.08 -7.55
N ALA A 129 -14.16 -14.13 -7.10
CA ALA A 129 -13.04 -14.41 -6.21
C ALA A 129 -13.50 -14.99 -4.86
N LEU A 130 -14.60 -14.50 -4.31
CA LEU A 130 -15.21 -15.09 -3.11
C LEU A 130 -15.70 -16.52 -3.34
N ALA A 131 -16.20 -16.85 -4.53
CA ALA A 131 -16.62 -18.22 -4.87
C ALA A 131 -15.40 -19.14 -4.99
N ASP A 132 -14.35 -18.70 -5.72
CA ASP A 132 -13.10 -19.44 -5.90
C ASP A 132 -12.38 -19.65 -4.55
N LEU A 133 -12.33 -18.61 -3.71
CA LEU A 133 -11.80 -18.66 -2.35
C LEU A 133 -12.55 -19.69 -1.49
N ARG A 134 -13.88 -19.68 -1.52
CA ARG A 134 -14.70 -20.67 -0.81
C ARG A 134 -14.37 -22.09 -1.22
N GLU A 135 -14.30 -22.34 -2.54
CA GLU A 135 -13.96 -23.65 -3.07
C GLU A 135 -12.60 -24.10 -2.55
N LYS A 136 -11.59 -23.20 -2.60
CA LYS A 136 -10.23 -23.53 -2.15
C LYS A 136 -10.17 -23.80 -0.64
N LEU A 137 -10.76 -22.94 0.20
CA LEU A 137 -10.79 -23.12 1.64
C LEU A 137 -11.53 -24.40 2.09
N THR A 138 -12.55 -24.81 1.35
CA THR A 138 -13.31 -26.02 1.70
C THR A 138 -12.71 -27.29 1.15
N SER A 139 -12.00 -27.24 0.02
CA SER A 139 -11.33 -28.40 -0.57
C SER A 139 -9.97 -28.72 0.06
N GLU A 140 -9.25 -27.69 0.55
CA GLU A 140 -7.90 -27.81 1.10
C GLU A 140 -7.77 -27.10 2.47
N PRO A 141 -8.65 -27.39 3.45
CA PRO A 141 -8.72 -26.63 4.70
C PRO A 141 -7.43 -26.67 5.52
N ASP A 142 -6.68 -27.76 5.46
CA ASP A 142 -5.44 -27.94 6.20
C ASP A 142 -4.35 -26.95 5.78
N LEU A 143 -4.36 -26.48 4.52
CA LEU A 143 -3.41 -25.47 4.04
C LEU A 143 -3.60 -24.10 4.70
N PHE A 144 -4.83 -23.83 5.15
CA PHE A 144 -5.21 -22.55 5.75
C PHE A 144 -5.43 -22.67 7.26
N GLY A 145 -5.01 -23.77 7.87
CA GLY A 145 -5.17 -24.02 9.31
C GLY A 145 -6.63 -24.08 9.78
N LEU A 146 -7.58 -24.34 8.86
CA LEU A 146 -9.00 -24.36 9.17
C LEU A 146 -9.42 -25.61 9.93
N SER A 147 -10.21 -25.41 10.99
CA SER A 147 -10.86 -26.50 11.70
C SER A 147 -12.00 -27.12 10.86
N LYS A 148 -12.44 -28.33 11.23
CA LYS A 148 -13.63 -28.95 10.61
C LYS A 148 -14.89 -28.10 10.80
N GLU A 149 -14.99 -27.43 11.97
CA GLU A 149 -16.12 -26.56 12.30
C GLU A 149 -16.14 -25.31 11.38
N ASP A 150 -14.96 -24.70 11.16
CA ASP A 150 -14.83 -23.56 10.24
C ASP A 150 -15.17 -23.96 8.81
N THR A 151 -14.66 -25.10 8.33
CA THR A 151 -14.96 -25.63 7.01
C THR A 151 -16.45 -25.89 6.81
N GLU A 152 -17.11 -26.48 7.81
CA GLU A 152 -18.56 -26.67 7.76
C GLU A 152 -19.32 -25.35 7.79
N ARG A 153 -18.85 -24.36 8.56
CA ARG A 153 -19.43 -23.01 8.59
C ARG A 153 -19.36 -22.36 7.23
N LEU A 154 -18.17 -22.35 6.60
CA LEU A 154 -17.95 -21.79 5.26
C LEU A 154 -18.83 -22.43 4.20
N SER A 155 -19.02 -23.75 4.26
CA SER A 155 -19.87 -24.50 3.32
C SER A 155 -21.35 -24.14 3.42
N LYS A 156 -21.82 -23.68 4.58
CA LYS A 156 -23.23 -23.41 4.88
C LYS A 156 -23.60 -21.92 4.81
N GLN A 157 -22.62 -21.01 4.92
CA GLN A 157 -22.87 -19.59 4.88
C GLN A 157 -23.15 -19.09 3.46
N ASN A 158 -24.14 -18.22 3.28
CA ASN A 158 -24.44 -17.62 1.98
C ASN A 158 -23.37 -16.60 1.56
N SER A 159 -22.80 -15.84 2.52
CA SER A 159 -21.71 -14.90 2.31
C SER A 159 -20.45 -15.36 3.05
N LEU A 160 -19.30 -15.16 2.45
CA LEU A 160 -18.03 -15.36 3.14
C LEU A 160 -17.74 -14.18 4.07
N PRO A 161 -17.10 -14.44 5.23
CA PRO A 161 -16.73 -13.38 6.17
C PRO A 161 -15.41 -12.70 5.77
N PHE A 162 -15.30 -12.30 4.51
CA PHE A 162 -14.15 -11.59 3.95
C PHE A 162 -14.60 -10.24 3.42
N GLY A 163 -13.78 -9.21 3.67
CA GLY A 163 -14.07 -7.83 3.31
C GLY A 163 -12.84 -7.05 2.87
N CYS A 164 -13.03 -5.76 2.59
CA CYS A 164 -12.00 -4.84 2.12
C CYS A 164 -11.19 -5.41 0.94
N PRO A 165 -11.82 -5.70 -0.22
CA PRO A 165 -11.11 -6.21 -1.38
C PRO A 165 -10.20 -5.13 -1.96
N GLN A 166 -8.93 -5.46 -2.15
CA GLN A 166 -7.95 -4.66 -2.86
C GLN A 166 -7.60 -5.35 -4.18
N PHE A 167 -7.73 -4.64 -5.28
CA PHE A 167 -7.40 -5.16 -6.61
C PHE A 167 -5.95 -4.79 -6.93
N THR A 168 -5.14 -5.79 -7.26
CA THR A 168 -3.74 -5.59 -7.63
C THR A 168 -3.48 -6.21 -8.99
N PHE A 169 -2.93 -5.42 -9.90
CA PHE A 169 -2.58 -5.84 -11.26
C PHE A 169 -1.07 -5.86 -11.42
N TYR A 170 -0.59 -6.83 -12.16
CA TYR A 170 0.82 -7.02 -12.45
C TYR A 170 1.07 -6.92 -13.96
N GLU A 171 2.19 -7.40 -14.43
CA GLU A 171 2.49 -7.43 -15.85
C GLU A 171 1.49 -8.27 -16.64
N LYS A 172 1.23 -7.87 -17.87
CA LYS A 172 0.34 -8.57 -18.81
C LYS A 172 -1.08 -8.69 -18.27
N ARG A 173 -1.49 -9.88 -17.85
CA ARG A 173 -2.85 -10.20 -17.40
C ARG A 173 -2.87 -10.91 -16.05
N GLU A 174 -1.74 -10.88 -15.34
CA GLU A 174 -1.67 -11.37 -13.96
C GLU A 174 -2.28 -10.33 -13.03
N TRP A 175 -3.10 -10.79 -12.10
CA TRP A 175 -3.78 -9.92 -11.13
C TRP A 175 -4.26 -10.70 -9.92
N ALA A 176 -4.57 -9.98 -8.85
CA ALA A 176 -5.07 -10.57 -7.62
C ALA A 176 -6.20 -9.73 -7.02
N ILE A 177 -7.04 -10.37 -6.20
CA ILE A 177 -7.87 -9.68 -5.21
C ILE A 177 -7.37 -10.11 -3.83
N ILE A 178 -6.99 -9.14 -3.02
CA ILE A 178 -6.55 -9.36 -1.64
C ILE A 178 -7.70 -8.94 -0.72
N PHE A 179 -8.17 -9.86 0.11
CA PHE A 179 -9.15 -9.58 1.15
C PHE A 179 -8.40 -9.28 2.45
N LEU A 180 -8.33 -7.99 2.81
CA LEU A 180 -7.57 -7.52 3.97
C LEU A 180 -8.24 -7.82 5.30
N GLU A 181 -9.56 -7.97 5.32
CA GLU A 181 -10.34 -8.23 6.53
C GLU A 181 -11.06 -9.56 6.45
N ASN A 182 -11.01 -10.33 7.53
CA ASN A 182 -11.84 -11.52 7.69
C ASN A 182 -12.07 -11.85 9.17
N GLU A 183 -13.18 -12.54 9.46
CA GLU A 183 -13.54 -12.96 10.81
C GLU A 183 -12.86 -14.27 11.25
N MET A 184 -12.02 -14.86 10.42
CA MET A 184 -11.43 -16.18 10.64
C MET A 184 -9.96 -16.11 11.06
N GLY A 185 -9.35 -14.93 10.96
CA GLY A 185 -7.94 -14.72 11.28
C GLY A 185 -6.96 -15.36 10.28
N ILE A 186 -7.44 -15.76 9.07
CA ILE A 186 -6.60 -16.28 8.01
C ILE A 186 -5.89 -15.10 7.36
N GLY A 187 -4.59 -15.23 7.13
CA GLY A 187 -3.82 -14.20 6.44
C GLY A 187 -3.50 -12.96 7.26
N GLU A 188 -3.82 -12.93 8.56
CA GLU A 188 -3.47 -11.77 9.38
C GLU A 188 -1.95 -11.62 9.52
N PRO A 189 -1.38 -10.40 9.39
CA PRO A 189 -2.10 -9.11 9.25
C PRO A 189 -2.35 -8.66 7.80
N PHE A 190 -1.86 -9.34 6.78
CA PHE A 190 -1.82 -8.84 5.39
C PHE A 190 -2.97 -9.35 4.50
N GLY A 191 -3.80 -10.26 5.02
CA GLY A 191 -4.97 -10.76 4.31
C GLY A 191 -4.75 -12.07 3.56
N ILE A 192 -5.69 -12.39 2.67
CA ILE A 192 -5.66 -13.56 1.82
C ILE A 192 -5.78 -13.14 0.35
N SER A 193 -4.90 -13.64 -0.50
CA SER A 193 -4.83 -13.29 -1.91
C SER A 193 -5.44 -14.37 -2.78
N VAL A 194 -6.28 -13.97 -3.73
CA VAL A 194 -6.83 -14.84 -4.79
C VAL A 194 -6.23 -14.40 -6.11
N ASN A 195 -5.37 -15.23 -6.70
CA ASN A 195 -4.50 -14.88 -7.82
C ASN A 195 -5.01 -15.47 -9.14
N TYR A 196 -4.93 -14.67 -10.19
CA TYR A 196 -5.42 -15.00 -11.53
C TYR A 196 -4.41 -14.71 -12.64
N ASP A 197 -4.48 -15.48 -13.72
CA ASP A 197 -3.96 -15.12 -15.04
C ASP A 197 -5.16 -15.01 -16.00
N GLY A 198 -5.47 -13.79 -16.44
CA GLY A 198 -6.72 -13.52 -17.14
C GLY A 198 -7.95 -13.88 -16.31
N ASP A 199 -8.75 -14.80 -16.79
CA ASP A 199 -9.96 -15.27 -16.08
C ASP A 199 -9.72 -16.61 -15.33
N GLU A 200 -8.48 -17.17 -15.39
CA GLU A 200 -8.11 -18.46 -14.78
C GLU A 200 -7.54 -18.27 -13.38
N LEU A 201 -8.07 -19.01 -12.40
CA LEU A 201 -7.54 -19.04 -11.03
C LEU A 201 -6.17 -19.74 -11.03
N ILE A 202 -5.12 -19.05 -10.58
CA ILE A 202 -3.78 -19.62 -10.39
C ILE A 202 -3.66 -20.24 -9.00
N GLY A 203 -4.12 -19.53 -7.97
CA GLY A 203 -3.99 -19.97 -6.59
C GLY A 203 -4.64 -19.03 -5.58
N VAL A 204 -4.58 -19.47 -4.34
CA VAL A 204 -4.97 -18.68 -3.17
C VAL A 204 -3.82 -18.77 -2.17
N ASP A 205 -3.34 -17.61 -1.72
CA ASP A 205 -2.21 -17.50 -0.81
C ASP A 205 -2.64 -16.84 0.51
N ASP A 206 -2.26 -17.46 1.61
CA ASP A 206 -2.31 -16.89 2.95
C ASP A 206 -1.10 -15.97 3.11
N LEU A 207 -1.33 -14.68 3.36
CA LEU A 207 -0.28 -13.68 3.44
C LEU A 207 0.25 -13.45 4.86
N SER A 208 -0.12 -14.30 5.84
CA SER A 208 0.29 -14.15 7.26
C SER A 208 1.81 -14.14 7.46
N ASP A 209 2.55 -14.86 6.61
CA ASP A 209 4.01 -14.93 6.65
C ASP A 209 4.70 -13.86 5.76
N SER A 210 3.93 -12.93 5.17
CA SER A 210 4.49 -11.83 4.39
C SER A 210 5.20 -10.82 5.29
N GLU A 211 6.23 -10.16 4.77
CA GLU A 211 6.95 -9.12 5.48
C GLU A 211 6.50 -7.76 4.96
N GLU A 212 6.31 -6.80 5.88
CA GLU A 212 6.11 -5.40 5.50
C GLU A 212 7.43 -4.86 4.93
N ILE A 213 7.39 -4.28 3.75
CA ILE A 213 8.58 -3.70 3.12
C ILE A 213 8.59 -2.21 3.48
N ASP A 214 9.54 -1.83 4.36
CA ASP A 214 9.77 -0.43 4.81
C ASP A 214 10.42 0.44 3.71
#